data_36a03c2d02ec25f02c9dcf6bd844614d
#
_entry.id   36a03c2d02ec25f02c9dcf6bd844614d
#
_cell.length_a   1.000
_cell.length_b   1.000
_cell.length_c   1.000
_cell.angle_alpha   90.00
_cell.angle_beta   90.00
_cell.angle_gamma   90.00
#
_symmetry.space_group_name_H-M   'P 1'
#
loop_
_entity.id
_entity.type
_entity.pdbx_description
1 polymer ?
#
loop_
_entity_poly.entity_id
_entity_poly.type
_entity_poly.pdbx_seq_one_letter_code
_entity_poly.pdbx_strand_id
1 'polypeptide(L)'
;MKIYTKTGDKGQTGLYSGKRLSKAHPRVEAYGTVDELNSFVGLLRDHLDDEVLRQQLFDQQQHLFALGAAMADDRPGEAYQLPANASTDLEGYMDSMNEELPKMTHFILPGGHPAVSHTHVCRTVCRRAERRTVELADTVEMDPSIVIFLNRLSDYFFVLGRFVALKLEVEEVKWIS
;
A
#
# COMPACT_ATOMS: atom_id res chain seq x y z
N MET A 1 -16.10 25.20 -1.22
CA MET A 1 -16.36 24.21 -2.27
C MET A 1 -17.23 23.10 -1.69
N LYS A 2 -18.29 22.65 -2.39
CA LYS A 2 -19.09 21.51 -1.92
C LYS A 2 -18.38 20.22 -2.31
N ILE A 3 -18.23 19.28 -1.39
CA ILE A 3 -17.60 17.96 -1.64
C ILE A 3 -18.51 17.07 -2.50
N TYR A 4 -19.81 17.07 -2.25
CA TYR A 4 -20.75 16.25 -3.00
C TYR A 4 -21.22 16.95 -4.28
N THR A 5 -21.19 16.22 -5.40
CA THR A 5 -21.65 16.71 -6.71
C THR A 5 -22.94 16.01 -7.16
N LYS A 6 -23.34 14.92 -6.51
CA LYS A 6 -24.47 14.02 -6.85
C LYS A 6 -24.35 13.36 -8.23
N THR A 7 -23.27 13.60 -8.97
CA THR A 7 -23.07 13.02 -10.31
C THR A 7 -22.77 11.53 -10.28
N GLY A 8 -22.34 11.02 -9.11
CA GLY A 8 -21.99 9.61 -8.88
C GLY A 8 -23.15 8.72 -8.40
N ASP A 9 -24.35 9.26 -8.14
CA ASP A 9 -25.45 8.55 -7.46
C ASP A 9 -26.03 7.39 -8.30
N LYS A 10 -25.78 7.41 -9.62
CA LYS A 10 -26.20 6.35 -10.55
C LYS A 10 -25.10 5.28 -10.78
N GLY A 11 -24.13 5.15 -9.88
CA GLY A 11 -23.08 4.11 -9.94
C GLY A 11 -21.98 4.39 -10.96
N GLN A 12 -21.82 5.64 -11.41
CA GLN A 12 -20.75 6.05 -12.31
C GLN A 12 -19.81 7.05 -11.65
N THR A 13 -18.54 7.06 -12.08
CA THR A 13 -17.53 8.04 -11.68
C THR A 13 -16.85 8.64 -12.90
N GLY A 14 -16.25 9.83 -12.75
CA GLY A 14 -15.47 10.48 -13.80
C GLY A 14 -13.97 10.22 -13.61
N LEU A 15 -13.26 10.00 -14.71
CA LEU A 15 -11.81 10.03 -14.77
C LEU A 15 -11.29 11.46 -15.04
N TYR A 16 -9.97 11.67 -14.99
CA TYR A 16 -9.36 12.96 -15.30
C TYR A 16 -9.63 13.45 -16.73
N SER A 17 -9.80 12.54 -17.68
CA SER A 17 -10.23 12.87 -19.07
C SER A 17 -11.65 13.40 -19.16
N GLY A 18 -12.45 13.27 -18.10
CA GLY A 18 -13.89 13.50 -18.13
C GLY A 18 -14.72 12.28 -18.56
N LYS A 19 -14.08 11.20 -19.00
CA LYS A 19 -14.75 9.93 -19.32
C LYS A 19 -15.47 9.38 -18.08
N ARG A 20 -16.67 8.88 -18.28
CA ARG A 20 -17.47 8.25 -17.22
C ARG A 20 -17.34 6.74 -17.27
N LEU A 21 -17.03 6.13 -16.14
CA LEU A 21 -16.95 4.69 -15.96
C LEU A 21 -17.91 4.22 -14.88
N SER A 22 -18.28 2.94 -14.93
CA SER A 22 -18.94 2.28 -13.80
C SER A 22 -17.99 2.30 -12.58
N LYS A 23 -18.55 2.50 -11.39
CA LYS A 23 -17.78 2.35 -10.13
C LYS A 23 -17.25 0.93 -9.92
N ALA A 24 -17.83 -0.07 -10.62
CA ALA A 24 -17.35 -1.45 -10.62
C ALA A 24 -16.33 -1.75 -11.74
N HIS A 25 -15.83 -0.75 -12.46
CA HIS A 25 -14.83 -0.93 -13.51
C HIS A 25 -13.47 -1.30 -12.89
N PRO A 26 -12.67 -2.25 -13.47
CA PRO A 26 -11.37 -2.67 -12.92
C PRO A 26 -10.42 -1.51 -12.60
N ARG A 27 -10.37 -0.47 -13.43
CA ARG A 27 -9.58 0.73 -13.17
C ARG A 27 -10.00 1.46 -11.89
N VAL A 28 -11.32 1.58 -11.65
CA VAL A 28 -11.86 2.21 -10.44
C VAL A 28 -11.56 1.38 -9.21
N GLU A 29 -11.68 0.06 -9.33
CA GLU A 29 -11.32 -0.89 -8.28
C GLU A 29 -9.82 -0.82 -7.93
N ALA A 30 -8.95 -0.73 -8.94
CA ALA A 30 -7.50 -0.67 -8.73
C ALA A 30 -7.10 0.59 -7.95
N TYR A 31 -7.44 1.80 -8.45
CA TYR A 31 -7.06 3.02 -7.73
C TYR A 31 -7.81 3.17 -6.40
N GLY A 32 -9.04 2.68 -6.29
CA GLY A 32 -9.79 2.68 -5.04
C GLY A 32 -9.15 1.79 -3.97
N THR A 33 -8.58 0.64 -4.37
CA THR A 33 -7.85 -0.24 -3.45
C THR A 33 -6.51 0.37 -3.03
N VAL A 34 -5.84 1.12 -3.91
CA VAL A 34 -4.63 1.88 -3.55
C VAL A 34 -4.96 3.01 -2.56
N ASP A 35 -6.09 3.70 -2.73
CA ASP A 35 -6.57 4.73 -1.79
C ASP A 35 -6.93 4.13 -0.42
N GLU A 36 -7.57 2.96 -0.40
CA GLU A 36 -7.83 2.20 0.82
C GLU A 36 -6.51 1.85 1.54
N LEU A 37 -5.51 1.34 0.80
CA LEU A 37 -4.19 1.06 1.36
C LEU A 37 -3.57 2.31 1.96
N ASN A 38 -3.61 3.43 1.24
CA ASN A 38 -3.05 4.71 1.70
C ASN A 38 -3.68 5.17 3.02
N SER A 39 -4.99 4.96 3.17
CA SER A 39 -5.72 5.26 4.42
C SER A 39 -5.26 4.38 5.59
N PHE A 40 -5.04 3.08 5.35
CA PHE A 40 -4.51 2.17 6.37
C PHE A 40 -3.05 2.46 6.73
N VAL A 41 -2.22 2.92 5.77
CA VAL A 41 -0.86 3.39 6.05
C VAL A 41 -0.88 4.63 6.95
N GLY A 42 -1.80 5.55 6.72
CA GLY A 42 -2.02 6.70 7.61
C GLY A 42 -2.38 6.26 9.03
N LEU A 43 -3.35 5.35 9.15
CA LEU A 43 -3.75 4.78 10.43
C LEU A 43 -2.57 4.08 11.15
N LEU A 44 -1.77 3.30 10.44
CA LEU A 44 -0.57 2.66 10.98
C LEU A 44 0.41 3.71 11.48
N ARG A 45 0.70 4.74 10.68
CA ARG A 45 1.62 5.83 11.04
C ARG A 45 1.22 6.55 12.33
N ASP A 46 -0.10 6.73 12.56
CA ASP A 46 -0.61 7.37 13.76
C ASP A 46 -0.46 6.51 15.04
N HIS A 47 -0.20 5.20 14.89
CA HIS A 47 0.05 4.26 15.99
C HIS A 47 1.54 4.04 16.29
N LEU A 48 2.43 4.76 15.63
CA LEU A 48 3.88 4.65 15.82
C LEU A 48 4.43 5.94 16.43
N ASP A 49 5.31 5.80 17.41
CA ASP A 49 6.04 6.92 18.03
C ASP A 49 7.41 7.16 17.39
N ASP A 50 7.96 6.16 16.67
CA ASP A 50 9.25 6.23 16.01
C ASP A 50 9.19 7.14 14.77
N GLU A 51 9.89 8.28 14.83
CA GLU A 51 9.88 9.28 13.76
C GLU A 51 10.50 8.79 12.45
N VAL A 52 11.46 7.86 12.49
CA VAL A 52 12.07 7.28 11.28
C VAL A 52 11.04 6.42 10.55
N LEU A 53 10.35 5.54 11.28
CA LEU A 53 9.29 4.70 10.71
C LEU A 53 8.10 5.55 10.23
N ARG A 54 7.74 6.59 10.97
CA ARG A 54 6.69 7.55 10.55
C ARG A 54 7.05 8.24 9.24
N GLN A 55 8.30 8.66 9.07
CA GLN A 55 8.77 9.29 7.83
C GLN A 55 8.77 8.30 6.67
N GLN A 56 9.28 7.08 6.87
CA GLN A 56 9.22 6.03 5.85
C GLN A 56 7.77 5.80 5.37
N LEU A 57 6.82 5.67 6.29
CA LEU A 57 5.41 5.48 5.96
C LEU A 57 4.80 6.70 5.26
N PHE A 58 5.19 7.92 5.65
CA PHE A 58 4.75 9.14 4.97
C PHE A 58 5.20 9.15 3.51
N ASP A 59 6.45 8.77 3.23
CA ASP A 59 6.98 8.70 1.87
C ASP A 59 6.20 7.66 1.04
N GLN A 60 5.85 6.50 1.65
CA GLN A 60 5.00 5.52 0.97
C GLN A 60 3.59 6.07 0.70
N GLN A 61 3.01 6.87 1.60
CA GLN A 61 1.72 7.51 1.35
C GLN A 61 1.78 8.48 0.17
N GLN A 62 2.87 9.23 0.00
CA GLN A 62 3.07 10.10 -1.16
C GLN A 62 3.12 9.30 -2.46
N HIS A 63 3.85 8.17 -2.47
CA HIS A 63 3.92 7.27 -3.63
C HIS A 63 2.56 6.66 -3.95
N LEU A 64 1.83 6.17 -2.94
CA LEU A 64 0.51 5.58 -3.12
C LEU A 64 -0.52 6.60 -3.64
N PHE A 65 -0.50 7.83 -3.12
CA PHE A 65 -1.39 8.90 -3.58
C PHE A 65 -1.15 9.24 -5.06
N ALA A 66 0.12 9.43 -5.43
CA ALA A 66 0.48 9.73 -6.80
C ALA A 66 0.20 8.56 -7.75
N LEU A 67 0.42 7.32 -7.29
CA LEU A 67 0.09 6.11 -8.03
C LEU A 67 -1.43 5.99 -8.28
N GLY A 68 -2.24 6.22 -7.25
CA GLY A 68 -3.70 6.24 -7.38
C GLY A 68 -4.19 7.29 -8.38
N ALA A 69 -3.59 8.49 -8.35
CA ALA A 69 -3.88 9.55 -9.31
C ALA A 69 -3.50 9.15 -10.75
N ALA A 70 -2.35 8.52 -10.95
CA ALA A 70 -1.92 8.02 -12.26
C ALA A 70 -2.84 6.93 -12.81
N MET A 71 -3.28 6.01 -11.95
CA MET A 71 -4.25 4.98 -12.34
C MET A 71 -5.63 5.56 -12.70
N ALA A 72 -6.02 6.69 -12.08
CA ALA A 72 -7.26 7.38 -12.39
C ALA A 72 -7.17 8.26 -13.64
N ASP A 73 -5.97 8.46 -14.21
CA ASP A 73 -5.75 9.20 -15.44
C ASP A 73 -5.68 8.25 -16.64
N ASP A 74 -6.59 8.42 -17.61
CA ASP A 74 -6.64 7.62 -18.83
C ASP A 74 -6.23 8.43 -20.08
N ARG A 75 -5.67 9.62 -19.87
CA ARG A 75 -5.14 10.46 -20.95
C ARG A 75 -3.78 9.95 -21.40
N PRO A 76 -3.47 10.00 -22.72
CA PRO A 76 -2.11 9.73 -23.19
C PRO A 76 -1.19 10.87 -22.73
N GLY A 77 -0.02 10.54 -22.21
CA GLY A 77 0.98 11.53 -21.81
C GLY A 77 1.67 11.18 -20.50
N GLU A 78 2.04 12.18 -19.74
CA GLU A 78 2.86 12.06 -18.53
C GLU A 78 2.10 11.33 -17.39
N ALA A 79 2.15 10.00 -17.40
CA ALA A 79 1.78 9.23 -16.21
C ALA A 79 2.83 9.46 -15.11
N TYR A 80 2.38 9.51 -13.86
CA TYR A 80 3.30 9.51 -12.73
C TYR A 80 4.23 8.30 -12.82
N GLN A 81 5.52 8.57 -12.72
CA GLN A 81 6.53 7.54 -12.63
C GLN A 81 6.97 7.41 -11.17
N LEU A 82 7.01 6.19 -10.68
CA LEU A 82 7.63 5.91 -9.40
C LEU A 82 9.11 6.32 -9.44
N PRO A 83 9.66 6.90 -8.36
CA PRO A 83 11.11 7.09 -8.27
C PRO A 83 11.84 5.78 -8.52
N ALA A 84 12.94 5.84 -9.29
CA ALA A 84 13.71 4.64 -9.67
C ALA A 84 14.21 3.83 -8.46
N ASN A 85 14.39 4.50 -7.32
CA ASN A 85 14.82 3.90 -6.05
C ASN A 85 13.67 3.46 -5.13
N ALA A 86 12.40 3.67 -5.48
CA ALA A 86 11.27 3.39 -4.58
C ALA A 86 11.26 1.95 -4.04
N SER A 87 11.57 0.96 -4.88
CA SER A 87 11.63 -0.45 -4.47
C SER A 87 12.91 -0.78 -3.72
N THR A 88 14.05 -0.23 -4.13
CA THR A 88 15.36 -0.47 -3.47
C THR A 88 15.46 0.20 -2.11
N ASP A 89 14.80 1.33 -1.91
CA ASP A 89 14.70 1.95 -0.59
C ASP A 89 13.93 1.06 0.39
N LEU A 90 12.83 0.43 -0.05
CA LEU A 90 12.10 -0.56 0.76
C LEU A 90 12.96 -1.77 1.11
N GLU A 91 13.78 -2.25 0.16
CA GLU A 91 14.73 -3.33 0.39
C GLU A 91 15.76 -2.93 1.46
N GLY A 92 16.33 -1.74 1.35
CA GLY A 92 17.27 -1.20 2.34
C GLY A 92 16.66 -1.04 3.74
N TYR A 93 15.39 -0.60 3.83
CA TYR A 93 14.69 -0.54 5.12
C TYR A 93 14.50 -1.92 5.74
N MET A 94 14.10 -2.91 4.94
CA MET A 94 13.94 -4.29 5.41
C MET A 94 15.25 -4.90 5.85
N ASP A 95 16.33 -4.67 5.10
CA ASP A 95 17.68 -5.19 5.45
C ASP A 95 18.12 -4.62 6.80
N SER A 96 17.98 -3.30 7.00
CA SER A 96 18.30 -2.67 8.29
C SER A 96 17.48 -3.20 9.46
N MET A 97 16.17 -3.42 9.27
CA MET A 97 15.32 -4.03 10.30
C MET A 97 15.72 -5.48 10.60
N ASN A 98 16.09 -6.24 9.57
CA ASN A 98 16.50 -7.65 9.71
C ASN A 98 17.81 -7.83 10.46
N GLU A 99 18.69 -6.83 10.52
CA GLU A 99 19.90 -6.87 11.36
C GLU A 99 19.58 -6.99 12.86
N GLU A 100 18.45 -6.43 13.30
CA GLU A 100 18.00 -6.49 14.69
C GLU A 100 17.02 -7.64 14.97
N LEU A 101 16.33 -8.13 13.93
CA LEU A 101 15.29 -9.14 14.11
C LEU A 101 15.85 -10.53 14.37
N PRO A 102 15.29 -11.29 15.32
CA PRO A 102 15.63 -12.69 15.49
C PRO A 102 15.25 -13.49 14.23
N LYS A 103 16.03 -14.53 13.93
CA LYS A 103 15.73 -15.41 12.80
C LYS A 103 14.34 -16.02 12.95
N MET A 104 13.53 -15.90 11.92
CA MET A 104 12.19 -16.46 11.90
C MET A 104 12.27 -18.00 11.82
N THR A 105 11.64 -18.69 12.76
CA THR A 105 11.61 -20.16 12.85
C THR A 105 10.20 -20.74 12.73
N HIS A 106 9.17 -19.88 12.76
CA HIS A 106 7.76 -20.27 12.72
C HIS A 106 6.97 -19.30 11.86
N PHE A 107 5.82 -19.73 11.34
CA PHE A 107 4.82 -18.78 10.86
C PHE A 107 4.21 -18.02 12.04
N ILE A 108 3.92 -16.76 11.80
CA ILE A 108 3.32 -15.87 12.80
C ILE A 108 1.89 -15.52 12.41
N LEU A 109 1.02 -15.43 13.42
CA LEU A 109 -0.35 -14.94 13.25
C LEU A 109 -0.35 -13.41 13.42
N PRO A 110 -1.15 -12.68 12.62
CA PRO A 110 -1.36 -11.25 12.82
C PRO A 110 -1.96 -10.97 14.21
N GLY A 111 -1.36 -10.05 14.97
CA GLY A 111 -1.89 -9.69 16.28
C GLY A 111 -0.83 -9.31 17.30
N GLY A 112 -1.21 -9.27 18.57
CA GLY A 112 -0.36 -8.96 19.72
C GLY A 112 -0.41 -7.50 20.17
N HIS A 113 -0.43 -6.56 19.25
CA HIS A 113 -0.55 -5.12 19.53
C HIS A 113 -1.26 -4.40 18.37
N PRO A 114 -2.01 -3.31 18.60
CA PRO A 114 -2.70 -2.58 17.52
C PRO A 114 -1.78 -2.15 16.38
N ALA A 115 -0.60 -1.57 16.67
CA ALA A 115 0.37 -1.19 15.65
C ALA A 115 0.82 -2.40 14.80
N VAL A 116 1.13 -3.54 15.44
CA VAL A 116 1.48 -4.80 14.74
C VAL A 116 0.32 -5.30 13.87
N SER A 117 -0.90 -5.28 14.42
CA SER A 117 -2.09 -5.67 13.66
C SER A 117 -2.30 -4.80 12.42
N HIS A 118 -2.09 -3.49 12.53
CA HIS A 118 -2.22 -2.55 11.41
C HIS A 118 -1.16 -2.77 10.33
N THR A 119 0.09 -3.19 10.66
CA THR A 119 1.06 -3.56 9.62
C THR A 119 0.56 -4.75 8.81
N HIS A 120 -0.04 -5.74 9.44
CA HIS A 120 -0.59 -6.90 8.74
C HIS A 120 -1.86 -6.55 7.93
N VAL A 121 -2.68 -5.60 8.37
CA VAL A 121 -3.79 -5.07 7.55
C VAL A 121 -3.21 -4.37 6.32
N CYS A 122 -2.25 -3.46 6.48
CA CYS A 122 -1.56 -2.80 5.35
C CYS A 122 -1.00 -3.85 4.38
N ARG A 123 -0.31 -4.88 4.88
CA ARG A 123 0.23 -5.96 4.06
C ARG A 123 -0.84 -6.66 3.23
N THR A 124 -1.95 -7.04 3.82
CA THR A 124 -3.00 -7.79 3.12
C THR A 124 -3.78 -6.93 2.13
N VAL A 125 -4.02 -5.66 2.44
CA VAL A 125 -4.63 -4.69 1.53
C VAL A 125 -3.66 -4.35 0.38
N CYS A 126 -2.35 -4.20 0.67
CA CYS A 126 -1.31 -4.01 -0.35
C CYS A 126 -1.30 -5.17 -1.37
N ARG A 127 -1.35 -6.41 -0.91
CA ARG A 127 -1.47 -7.59 -1.78
C ARG A 127 -2.77 -7.62 -2.59
N ARG A 128 -3.85 -7.06 -2.07
CA ARG A 128 -5.09 -6.87 -2.84
C ARG A 128 -4.91 -5.78 -3.90
N ALA A 129 -4.29 -4.65 -3.55
CA ALA A 129 -3.98 -3.57 -4.50
C ALA A 129 -3.07 -4.08 -5.63
N GLU A 130 -2.04 -4.86 -5.30
CA GLU A 130 -1.17 -5.52 -6.28
C GLU A 130 -1.98 -6.36 -7.27
N ARG A 131 -2.84 -7.27 -6.80
CA ARG A 131 -3.67 -8.12 -7.69
C ARG A 131 -4.61 -7.30 -8.58
N ARG A 132 -5.22 -6.21 -8.05
CA ARG A 132 -6.07 -5.32 -8.85
C ARG A 132 -5.26 -4.52 -9.88
N THR A 133 -4.03 -4.19 -9.55
CA THR A 133 -3.10 -3.55 -10.48
C THR A 133 -2.70 -4.50 -11.60
N VAL A 134 -2.39 -5.75 -11.29
CA VAL A 134 -2.11 -6.79 -12.29
C VAL A 134 -3.30 -7.00 -13.22
N GLU A 135 -4.52 -7.15 -12.68
CA GLU A 135 -5.75 -7.26 -13.47
C GLU A 135 -5.96 -6.05 -14.41
N LEU A 136 -5.64 -4.85 -13.94
CA LEU A 136 -5.71 -3.64 -14.78
C LEU A 136 -4.64 -3.65 -15.88
N ALA A 137 -3.41 -4.08 -15.57
CA ALA A 137 -2.29 -4.16 -16.51
C ALA A 137 -2.54 -5.13 -17.68
N ASP A 138 -3.43 -6.12 -17.52
CA ASP A 138 -3.87 -6.98 -18.62
C ASP A 138 -4.69 -6.22 -19.69
N THR A 139 -5.22 -5.05 -19.36
CA THR A 139 -6.12 -4.27 -20.22
C THR A 139 -5.59 -2.91 -20.65
N VAL A 140 -4.56 -2.41 -19.98
CA VAL A 140 -3.94 -1.12 -20.28
C VAL A 140 -2.43 -1.22 -20.15
N GLU A 141 -1.71 -0.46 -20.95
CA GLU A 141 -0.27 -0.33 -20.79
C GLU A 141 0.05 0.35 -19.46
N MET A 142 0.91 -0.27 -18.67
CA MET A 142 1.31 0.20 -17.34
C MET A 142 2.79 -0.09 -17.11
N ASP A 143 3.47 0.81 -16.41
CA ASP A 143 4.86 0.62 -16.02
C ASP A 143 4.98 -0.59 -15.08
N PRO A 144 5.77 -1.63 -15.43
CA PRO A 144 5.97 -2.81 -14.59
C PRO A 144 6.53 -2.50 -13.20
N SER A 145 7.23 -1.38 -13.04
CA SER A 145 7.77 -0.95 -11.73
C SER A 145 6.70 -0.79 -10.66
N ILE A 146 5.46 -0.51 -11.06
CA ILE A 146 4.32 -0.35 -10.15
C ILE A 146 3.99 -1.67 -9.43
N VAL A 147 3.92 -2.77 -10.19
CA VAL A 147 3.65 -4.10 -9.61
C VAL A 147 4.82 -4.53 -8.72
N ILE A 148 6.07 -4.28 -9.17
CA ILE A 148 7.28 -4.57 -8.38
C ILE A 148 7.24 -3.80 -7.06
N PHE A 149 6.92 -2.51 -7.11
CA PHE A 149 6.82 -1.67 -5.91
C PHE A 149 5.75 -2.19 -4.93
N LEU A 150 4.53 -2.47 -5.39
CA LEU A 150 3.47 -2.97 -4.52
C LEU A 150 3.81 -4.34 -3.90
N ASN A 151 4.46 -5.22 -4.67
CA ASN A 151 4.95 -6.48 -4.15
C ASN A 151 5.97 -6.25 -3.03
N ARG A 152 6.99 -5.42 -3.27
CA ARG A 152 8.02 -5.06 -2.30
C ARG A 152 7.46 -4.34 -1.08
N LEU A 153 6.48 -3.45 -1.26
CA LEU A 153 5.79 -2.77 -0.16
C LEU A 153 5.04 -3.75 0.75
N SER A 154 4.49 -4.83 0.17
CA SER A 154 3.85 -5.87 0.98
C SER A 154 4.86 -6.63 1.86
N ASP A 155 6.06 -6.88 1.36
CA ASP A 155 7.15 -7.51 2.13
C ASP A 155 7.64 -6.56 3.23
N TYR A 156 7.80 -5.28 2.92
CA TYR A 156 8.14 -4.25 3.90
C TYR A 156 7.14 -4.23 5.07
N PHE A 157 5.84 -4.26 4.83
CA PHE A 157 4.86 -4.30 5.92
C PHE A 157 4.97 -5.56 6.78
N PHE A 158 5.37 -6.68 6.21
CA PHE A 158 5.60 -7.90 6.98
C PHE A 158 6.81 -7.75 7.92
N VAL A 159 7.92 -7.27 7.40
CA VAL A 159 9.15 -7.05 8.19
C VAL A 159 8.93 -5.95 9.23
N LEU A 160 8.27 -4.86 8.85
CA LEU A 160 7.89 -3.77 9.76
C LEU A 160 7.03 -4.29 10.93
N GLY A 161 6.07 -5.18 10.67
CA GLY A 161 5.24 -5.76 11.73
C GLY A 161 6.05 -6.49 12.77
N ARG A 162 7.02 -7.28 12.35
CA ARG A 162 7.97 -7.96 13.23
C ARG A 162 8.86 -6.97 14.00
N PHE A 163 9.36 -5.97 13.30
CA PHE A 163 10.21 -4.94 13.89
C PHE A 163 9.47 -4.10 14.95
N VAL A 164 8.23 -3.70 14.67
CA VAL A 164 7.37 -3.00 15.63
C VAL A 164 7.08 -3.89 16.84
N ALA A 165 6.82 -5.18 16.65
CA ALA A 165 6.64 -6.12 17.76
C ALA A 165 7.88 -6.18 18.66
N LEU A 166 9.09 -6.27 18.05
CA LEU A 166 10.35 -6.26 18.78
C LEU A 166 10.54 -4.96 19.57
N LYS A 167 10.32 -3.79 18.95
CA LYS A 167 10.50 -2.48 19.60
C LYS A 167 9.49 -2.23 20.73
N LEU A 168 8.32 -2.84 20.67
CA LEU A 168 7.27 -2.76 21.71
C LEU A 168 7.38 -3.88 22.74
N GLU A 169 8.40 -4.75 22.64
CA GLU A 169 8.57 -5.93 23.50
C GLU A 169 7.32 -6.85 23.52
N VAL A 170 6.63 -6.95 22.39
CA VAL A 170 5.46 -7.81 22.19
C VAL A 170 5.90 -9.12 21.56
N GLU A 171 5.51 -10.24 22.18
CA GLU A 171 5.82 -11.56 21.62
C GLU A 171 5.03 -11.82 20.33
N GLU A 172 5.73 -12.30 19.29
CA GLU A 172 5.09 -12.74 18.04
C GLU A 172 4.17 -13.94 18.32
N VAL A 173 2.92 -13.85 17.87
CA VAL A 173 1.95 -14.94 18.02
C VAL A 173 2.29 -16.05 17.05
N LYS A 174 2.84 -17.16 17.56
CA LYS A 174 3.25 -18.31 16.72
C LYS A 174 2.03 -19.07 16.23
N TRP A 175 2.05 -19.45 14.95
CA TRP A 175 1.09 -20.43 14.44
C TRP A 175 1.53 -21.81 14.89
N ILE A 176 0.59 -22.56 15.50
CA ILE A 176 0.78 -23.93 15.99
C ILE A 176 -0.09 -24.83 15.11
N SER A 177 0.53 -25.79 14.40
CA SER A 177 -0.16 -26.81 13.58
C SER A 177 -0.62 -27.97 14.44
#